data_e55f053b30b29ae0026bd52fba62d469
#
_entry.id   e55f053b30b29ae0026bd52fba62d469
#
_cell.length_a   1.000
_cell.length_b   1.000
_cell.length_c   1.000
_cell.angle_alpha   90.00
_cell.angle_beta   90.00
_cell.angle_gamma   90.00
#
_symmetry.space_group_name_H-M   'P 1'
#
loop_
_entity.id
_entity.type
_entity.pdbx_description
1 polymer ?
#
loop_
_entity_poly.entity_id
_entity_poly.type
_entity_poly.pdbx_seq_one_letter_code
_entity_poly.pdbx_strand_id
1 'polypeptide(L)'
;MKIYLVGGAVRDQLLGLPVTERDWVVVGGYPEELLSQGYQQVGKDFPVFLHPKTHEEYALARTERKSGQGYTGFTCYAAPDITLEEDLLRRDLTINAIAQTPKGELIDPYHGVNDLKNRILRHVSSAFSEDPLRVLRLARFTARFAHLGFSIAPETQALIIEMVANGELSSLTPERVWRETEKALSSQSPQAYFQVLRDCGALTVLFPELDNLFGIPLLGHDAGLHSLHALQISTQLSKEIDIRFASLCCHIEMTPLKQMCERLRIPNSARDLATIVTQYHHWVHIAKQLPPEALLTLFNAVDAWRKPQRIEQLITCSEAAYRVADNNGYTEAETSSYPQSDYLREVFTIANQVNVQEVIARGFQGAEIRTELERQRHIAIADWKQQLIG
;
A
#
# COMPACT_ATOMS: atom_id res chain seq x y z
N MET A 1 19.89 -17.43 29.83
CA MET A 1 19.31 -16.99 28.56
C MET A 1 18.07 -17.79 28.24
N LYS A 2 16.93 -17.15 27.97
CA LYS A 2 15.67 -17.76 27.53
C LYS A 2 15.26 -17.12 26.20
N ILE A 3 14.68 -17.94 25.31
CA ILE A 3 14.33 -17.50 23.96
C ILE A 3 12.84 -17.73 23.74
N TYR A 4 12.16 -16.75 23.16
CA TYR A 4 10.72 -16.77 22.90
C TYR A 4 10.42 -16.31 21.48
N LEU A 5 9.54 -17.02 20.78
CA LEU A 5 8.92 -16.52 19.56
C LEU A 5 7.92 -15.43 19.94
N VAL A 6 7.89 -14.31 19.21
CA VAL A 6 7.06 -13.16 19.60
C VAL A 6 6.36 -12.50 18.42
N GLY A 7 5.34 -11.72 18.72
CA GLY A 7 4.76 -10.76 17.80
C GLY A 7 3.98 -11.38 16.65
N GLY A 8 4.28 -10.92 15.43
CA GLY A 8 3.54 -11.29 14.22
C GLY A 8 3.43 -12.77 13.95
N ALA A 9 4.52 -13.54 14.22
CA ALA A 9 4.53 -14.98 14.00
C ALA A 9 3.55 -15.71 14.93
N VAL A 10 3.52 -15.37 16.22
CA VAL A 10 2.59 -15.97 17.19
C VAL A 10 1.14 -15.59 16.84
N ARG A 11 0.90 -14.33 16.56
CA ARG A 11 -0.43 -13.83 16.12
C ARG A 11 -0.93 -14.57 14.89
N ASP A 12 -0.13 -14.62 13.83
CA ASP A 12 -0.53 -15.24 12.56
C ASP A 12 -0.76 -16.74 12.71
N GLN A 13 0.06 -17.43 13.51
CA GLN A 13 -0.14 -18.83 13.87
C GLN A 13 -1.48 -19.05 14.59
N LEU A 14 -1.83 -18.19 15.55
CA LEU A 14 -3.10 -18.29 16.30
C LEU A 14 -4.31 -17.97 15.42
N LEU A 15 -4.14 -17.16 14.36
CA LEU A 15 -5.18 -16.86 13.37
C LEU A 15 -5.26 -17.92 12.26
N GLY A 16 -4.38 -18.91 12.22
CA GLY A 16 -4.30 -19.88 11.12
C GLY A 16 -3.79 -19.30 9.81
N LEU A 17 -3.08 -18.16 9.86
CA LEU A 17 -2.49 -17.49 8.71
C LEU A 17 -1.06 -18.01 8.46
N PRO A 18 -0.55 -17.95 7.21
CA PRO A 18 0.83 -18.29 6.92
C PRO A 18 1.81 -17.40 7.72
N VAL A 19 2.78 -18.03 8.37
CA VAL A 19 3.88 -17.33 9.06
C VAL A 19 5.03 -17.16 8.08
N THR A 20 5.30 -15.91 7.69
CA THR A 20 6.37 -15.57 6.72
C THR A 20 7.67 -15.17 7.40
N GLU A 21 7.60 -14.52 8.55
CA GLU A 21 8.75 -14.02 9.30
C GLU A 21 8.62 -14.46 10.76
N ARG A 22 9.76 -14.77 11.39
CA ARG A 22 9.83 -15.16 12.80
C ARG A 22 10.80 -14.27 13.53
N ASP A 23 10.27 -13.58 14.54
CA ASP A 23 11.04 -12.71 15.43
C ASP A 23 11.16 -13.39 16.78
N TRP A 24 12.39 -13.41 17.30
CA TRP A 24 12.70 -14.03 18.57
C TRP A 24 13.20 -13.00 19.57
N VAL A 25 12.73 -13.10 20.82
CA VAL A 25 13.23 -12.30 21.94
C VAL A 25 14.10 -13.16 22.84
N VAL A 26 15.27 -12.62 23.17
CA VAL A 26 16.25 -13.23 24.07
C VAL A 26 16.21 -12.51 25.41
N VAL A 27 15.82 -13.19 26.47
CA VAL A 27 15.74 -12.67 27.83
C VAL A 27 16.90 -13.22 28.67
N GLY A 28 17.56 -12.38 29.46
CA GLY A 28 18.65 -12.77 30.33
C GLY A 28 19.93 -13.16 29.57
N GLY A 29 20.16 -12.60 28.38
CA GLY A 29 21.34 -12.86 27.57
C GLY A 29 22.15 -11.58 27.30
N TYR A 30 23.40 -11.79 26.90
CA TYR A 30 24.31 -10.72 26.47
C TYR A 30 24.63 -10.82 24.98
N PRO A 31 24.98 -9.70 24.30
CA PRO A 31 25.39 -9.71 22.89
C PRO A 31 26.51 -10.72 22.62
N GLU A 32 27.50 -10.79 23.50
CA GLU A 32 28.69 -11.65 23.37
C GLU A 32 28.32 -13.15 23.36
N GLU A 33 27.26 -13.54 24.08
CA GLU A 33 26.78 -14.91 24.09
C GLU A 33 26.21 -15.32 22.73
N LEU A 34 25.46 -14.45 22.07
CA LEU A 34 24.92 -14.68 20.73
C LEU A 34 26.05 -14.70 19.68
N LEU A 35 26.96 -13.72 19.74
CA LEU A 35 28.10 -13.65 18.84
C LEU A 35 29.00 -14.90 18.95
N SER A 36 29.23 -15.41 20.16
CA SER A 36 30.00 -16.64 20.39
C SER A 36 29.35 -17.89 19.80
N GLN A 37 28.02 -17.86 19.63
CA GLN A 37 27.23 -18.94 19.00
C GLN A 37 27.12 -18.77 17.48
N GLY A 38 27.79 -17.76 16.88
CA GLY A 38 27.84 -17.53 15.45
C GLY A 38 26.71 -16.66 14.89
N TYR A 39 25.92 -16.01 15.78
CA TYR A 39 24.94 -15.02 15.32
C TYR A 39 25.65 -13.78 14.75
N GLN A 40 25.06 -13.15 13.75
CA GLN A 40 25.57 -11.93 13.15
C GLN A 40 24.76 -10.73 13.63
N GLN A 41 25.42 -9.76 14.26
CA GLN A 41 24.77 -8.52 14.66
C GLN A 41 24.47 -7.65 13.43
N VAL A 42 23.20 -7.18 13.33
CA VAL A 42 22.72 -6.25 12.33
C VAL A 42 22.12 -5.01 13.01
N GLY A 43 22.29 -3.83 12.40
CA GLY A 43 21.86 -2.57 12.99
C GLY A 43 22.88 -1.97 13.95
N LYS A 44 23.00 -0.63 13.95
CA LYS A 44 23.92 0.10 14.83
C LYS A 44 23.28 0.48 16.16
N ASP A 45 21.99 0.77 16.14
CA ASP A 45 21.29 1.37 17.29
C ASP A 45 20.45 0.36 18.09
N PHE A 46 20.20 -0.83 17.53
CA PHE A 46 19.40 -1.87 18.15
C PHE A 46 20.11 -3.22 18.08
N PRO A 47 20.20 -3.95 19.19
CA PRO A 47 20.88 -5.25 19.27
C PRO A 47 19.99 -6.33 18.65
N VAL A 48 19.95 -6.41 17.32
CA VAL A 48 19.32 -7.48 16.53
C VAL A 48 20.41 -8.37 15.97
N PHE A 49 20.19 -9.68 16.04
CA PHE A 49 21.14 -10.72 15.64
C PHE A 49 20.46 -11.68 14.66
N LEU A 50 21.12 -11.99 13.56
CA LEU A 50 20.66 -13.02 12.62
C LEU A 50 21.19 -14.39 13.03
N HIS A 51 20.31 -15.36 13.07
CA HIS A 51 20.67 -16.74 13.34
C HIS A 51 21.56 -17.31 12.21
N PRO A 52 22.66 -18.01 12.53
CA PRO A 52 23.68 -18.40 11.52
C PRO A 52 23.18 -19.34 10.43
N LYS A 53 22.11 -20.09 10.68
CA LYS A 53 21.54 -21.06 9.71
C LYS A 53 20.22 -20.63 9.10
N THR A 54 19.31 -20.06 9.93
CA THR A 54 17.95 -19.72 9.48
C THR A 54 17.80 -18.29 9.05
N HIS A 55 18.75 -17.41 9.42
CA HIS A 55 18.72 -15.96 9.22
C HIS A 55 17.50 -15.28 9.87
N GLU A 56 16.79 -15.95 10.75
CA GLU A 56 15.73 -15.38 11.56
C GLU A 56 16.30 -14.33 12.52
N GLU A 57 15.51 -13.33 12.85
CA GLU A 57 15.92 -12.22 13.70
C GLU A 57 15.74 -12.53 15.18
N TYR A 58 16.80 -12.30 15.96
CA TYR A 58 16.84 -12.43 17.40
C TYR A 58 17.18 -11.09 18.01
N ALA A 59 16.30 -10.57 18.85
CA ALA A 59 16.52 -9.30 19.56
C ALA A 59 16.65 -9.56 21.06
N LEU A 60 17.60 -8.88 21.72
CA LEU A 60 17.63 -8.88 23.18
C LEU A 60 16.39 -8.17 23.73
N ALA A 61 15.83 -8.69 24.82
CA ALA A 61 14.75 -8.02 25.54
C ALA A 61 15.18 -6.61 25.92
N ARG A 62 14.30 -5.63 25.67
CA ARG A 62 14.64 -4.22 25.82
C ARG A 62 13.45 -3.36 26.26
N THR A 63 13.76 -2.26 26.90
CA THR A 63 12.84 -1.15 27.07
C THR A 63 13.25 0.00 26.16
N GLU A 64 12.29 0.81 25.74
CA GLU A 64 12.52 2.01 24.93
C GLU A 64 11.99 3.20 25.72
N ARG A 65 12.81 4.25 25.84
CA ARG A 65 12.42 5.51 26.49
C ARG A 65 12.57 6.66 25.50
N LYS A 66 11.56 7.49 25.41
CA LYS A 66 11.62 8.71 24.62
C LYS A 66 12.59 9.68 25.25
N SER A 67 13.67 10.03 24.55
CA SER A 67 14.72 10.97 24.98
C SER A 67 14.75 12.26 24.14
N GLY A 68 13.90 12.36 23.08
CA GLY A 68 13.82 13.50 22.18
C GLY A 68 12.64 13.42 21.21
N GLN A 69 12.61 14.30 20.22
CA GLN A 69 11.59 14.27 19.15
C GLN A 69 12.02 13.39 17.97
N GLY A 70 11.06 12.71 17.35
CA GLY A 70 11.25 11.91 16.14
C GLY A 70 11.86 10.52 16.39
N TYR A 71 12.23 9.85 15.28
CA TYR A 71 12.73 8.46 15.28
C TYR A 71 14.04 8.26 16.05
N THR A 72 14.93 9.25 16.03
CA THR A 72 16.21 9.24 16.76
C THR A 72 16.06 9.62 18.25
N GLY A 73 14.85 9.95 18.68
CA GLY A 73 14.54 10.38 20.03
C GLY A 73 14.28 9.23 21.02
N PHE A 74 14.60 8.00 20.69
CA PHE A 74 14.45 6.85 21.58
C PHE A 74 15.81 6.37 22.07
N THR A 75 15.92 6.19 23.39
CA THR A 75 17.04 5.48 24.00
C THR A 75 16.59 4.05 24.26
N CYS A 76 17.25 3.09 23.61
CA CYS A 76 17.05 1.68 23.82
C CYS A 76 17.94 1.21 24.97
N TYR A 77 17.33 0.58 25.97
CA TYR A 77 18.04 -0.08 27.05
C TYR A 77 17.80 -1.60 26.94
N ALA A 78 18.84 -2.32 26.55
CA ALA A 78 18.84 -3.76 26.46
C ALA A 78 19.85 -4.33 27.46
N ALA A 79 19.36 -5.04 28.47
CA ALA A 79 20.18 -5.62 29.52
C ALA A 79 19.54 -6.92 29.99
N PRO A 80 20.31 -7.85 30.61
CA PRO A 80 19.82 -9.13 31.07
C PRO A 80 18.73 -9.07 32.14
N ASP A 81 18.57 -7.96 32.82
CA ASP A 81 17.55 -7.70 33.84
C ASP A 81 16.18 -7.33 33.27
N ILE A 82 16.09 -7.02 31.95
CA ILE A 82 14.82 -6.75 31.30
C ILE A 82 14.02 -8.03 31.17
N THR A 83 12.80 -8.00 31.68
CA THR A 83 11.87 -9.13 31.64
C THR A 83 11.18 -9.25 30.26
N LEU A 84 10.59 -10.41 30.00
CA LEU A 84 9.76 -10.60 28.80
C LEU A 84 8.55 -9.68 28.80
N GLU A 85 7.91 -9.51 29.97
CA GLU A 85 6.75 -8.65 30.16
C GLU A 85 7.06 -7.19 29.85
N GLU A 86 8.23 -6.69 30.25
CA GLU A 86 8.68 -5.33 29.93
C GLU A 86 8.92 -5.15 28.43
N ASP A 87 9.50 -6.15 27.74
CA ASP A 87 9.66 -6.10 26.28
C ASP A 87 8.30 -6.12 25.58
N LEU A 88 7.36 -6.93 26.03
CA LEU A 88 6.02 -6.99 25.43
C LEU A 88 5.20 -5.73 25.71
N LEU A 89 5.38 -5.07 26.87
CA LEU A 89 4.66 -3.85 27.27
C LEU A 89 4.86 -2.67 26.30
N ARG A 90 6.06 -2.54 25.75
CA ARG A 90 6.42 -1.46 24.82
C ARG A 90 5.90 -1.65 23.40
N ARG A 91 5.31 -2.81 23.07
CA ARG A 91 4.79 -3.10 21.73
C ARG A 91 3.54 -2.30 21.42
N ASP A 92 3.18 -2.24 20.13
CA ASP A 92 2.06 -1.43 19.64
C ASP A 92 0.70 -2.00 20.06
N LEU A 93 0.40 -3.25 19.70
CA LEU A 93 -0.91 -3.87 19.89
C LEU A 93 -0.82 -5.11 20.77
N THR A 94 -1.88 -5.38 21.54
CA THR A 94 -1.98 -6.58 22.39
C THR A 94 -1.79 -7.86 21.60
N ILE A 95 -2.35 -7.93 20.38
CA ILE A 95 -2.22 -9.09 19.48
C ILE A 95 -0.78 -9.32 18.98
N ASN A 96 0.10 -8.32 19.10
CA ASN A 96 1.53 -8.39 18.78
C ASN A 96 2.40 -8.52 20.03
N ALA A 97 1.79 -8.54 21.23
CA ALA A 97 2.44 -8.65 22.53
C ALA A 97 2.23 -10.03 23.17
N ILE A 98 2.19 -11.06 22.36
CA ILE A 98 2.08 -12.47 22.75
C ILE A 98 3.42 -13.13 22.45
N ALA A 99 3.92 -13.91 23.39
CA ALA A 99 5.12 -14.73 23.23
C ALA A 99 4.79 -16.23 23.30
N GLN A 100 5.66 -17.04 22.72
CA GLN A 100 5.56 -18.49 22.76
C GLN A 100 6.92 -19.10 23.13
N THR A 101 6.90 -20.04 24.07
CA THR A 101 8.10 -20.81 24.41
C THR A 101 8.46 -21.79 23.28
N PRO A 102 9.69 -22.30 23.21
CA PRO A 102 10.05 -23.38 22.28
C PRO A 102 9.20 -24.63 22.38
N LYS A 103 8.54 -24.85 23.54
CA LYS A 103 7.61 -25.97 23.78
C LYS A 103 6.19 -25.68 23.32
N GLY A 104 5.91 -24.49 22.82
CA GLY A 104 4.59 -24.07 22.32
C GLY A 104 3.67 -23.43 23.37
N GLU A 105 4.13 -23.23 24.61
CA GLU A 105 3.34 -22.59 25.67
C GLU A 105 3.24 -21.07 25.37
N LEU A 106 2.02 -20.52 25.48
CA LEU A 106 1.78 -19.11 25.30
C LEU A 106 2.02 -18.30 26.56
N ILE A 107 2.64 -17.15 26.41
CA ILE A 107 2.82 -16.14 27.46
C ILE A 107 2.15 -14.85 26.96
N ASP A 108 1.04 -14.49 27.59
CA ASP A 108 0.14 -13.42 27.16
C ASP A 108 -0.25 -12.50 28.33
N PRO A 109 0.68 -11.68 28.84
CA PRO A 109 0.45 -10.84 29.99
C PRO A 109 -0.55 -9.71 29.72
N TYR A 110 -0.78 -9.35 28.46
CA TYR A 110 -1.63 -8.22 28.05
C TYR A 110 -2.91 -8.64 27.33
N HIS A 111 -3.31 -9.90 27.46
CA HIS A 111 -4.58 -10.43 26.98
C HIS A 111 -4.76 -10.38 25.46
N GLY A 112 -3.67 -10.43 24.69
CA GLY A 112 -3.70 -10.42 23.22
C GLY A 112 -4.45 -11.60 22.62
N VAL A 113 -4.42 -12.78 23.24
CA VAL A 113 -5.19 -13.97 22.80
C VAL A 113 -6.70 -13.69 22.89
N ASN A 114 -7.16 -13.00 23.94
CA ASN A 114 -8.55 -12.61 24.07
C ASN A 114 -8.97 -11.60 23.00
N ASP A 115 -8.13 -10.59 22.74
CA ASP A 115 -8.37 -9.62 21.67
C ASP A 115 -8.36 -10.28 20.27
N LEU A 116 -7.50 -11.28 20.02
CA LEU A 116 -7.54 -12.08 18.80
C LEU A 116 -8.88 -12.82 18.62
N LYS A 117 -9.39 -13.46 19.68
CA LYS A 117 -10.69 -14.17 19.66
C LYS A 117 -11.85 -13.22 19.38
N ASN A 118 -11.81 -12.03 19.99
CA ASN A 118 -12.83 -11.00 19.85
C ASN A 118 -12.66 -10.11 18.62
N ARG A 119 -11.60 -10.31 17.83
CA ARG A 119 -11.29 -9.51 16.65
C ARG A 119 -11.10 -8.02 16.97
N ILE A 120 -10.30 -7.72 17.99
CA ILE A 120 -10.06 -6.35 18.47
C ILE A 120 -8.60 -5.96 18.27
N LEU A 121 -8.39 -4.75 17.75
CA LEU A 121 -7.10 -4.07 17.70
C LEU A 121 -7.02 -3.08 18.86
N ARG A 122 -6.18 -3.40 19.84
CA ARG A 122 -6.03 -2.63 21.09
C ARG A 122 -4.56 -2.34 21.34
N HIS A 123 -4.24 -1.09 21.72
CA HIS A 123 -2.90 -0.73 22.17
C HIS A 123 -2.56 -1.43 23.49
N VAL A 124 -1.27 -1.73 23.70
CA VAL A 124 -0.82 -2.47 24.90
C VAL A 124 -0.80 -1.56 26.13
N SER A 125 -0.24 -0.35 26.00
CA SER A 125 -0.01 0.56 27.12
C SER A 125 0.09 2.01 26.63
N SER A 126 0.27 2.96 27.57
CA SER A 126 0.54 4.38 27.26
C SER A 126 1.80 4.60 26.42
N ALA A 127 2.73 3.66 26.41
CA ALA A 127 3.90 3.70 25.52
C ALA A 127 3.54 3.74 24.03
N PHE A 128 2.29 3.39 23.66
CA PHE A 128 1.80 3.53 22.31
C PHE A 128 1.94 4.97 21.78
N SER A 129 1.65 5.97 22.59
CA SER A 129 1.73 7.38 22.20
C SER A 129 3.16 7.92 22.04
N GLU A 130 4.17 7.16 22.43
CA GLU A 130 5.57 7.60 22.31
C GLU A 130 6.07 7.66 20.85
N ASP A 131 5.53 6.81 19.96
CA ASP A 131 5.86 6.81 18.52
C ASP A 131 4.62 7.10 17.66
N PRO A 132 4.53 8.29 17.04
CA PRO A 132 3.40 8.65 16.19
C PRO A 132 3.22 7.73 14.98
N LEU A 133 4.26 6.98 14.54
CA LEU A 133 4.11 5.97 13.49
C LEU A 133 3.11 4.87 13.86
N ARG A 134 2.88 4.65 15.14
CA ARG A 134 1.92 3.62 15.61
C ARG A 134 0.48 3.91 15.18
N VAL A 135 0.13 5.17 14.92
CA VAL A 135 -1.16 5.53 14.31
C VAL A 135 -1.28 4.90 12.91
N LEU A 136 -0.23 5.03 12.09
CA LEU A 136 -0.22 4.45 10.74
C LEU A 136 -0.11 2.92 10.81
N ARG A 137 0.63 2.38 11.75
CA ARG A 137 0.73 0.93 11.97
C ARG A 137 -0.62 0.33 12.34
N LEU A 138 -1.39 0.96 13.25
CA LEU A 138 -2.74 0.55 13.61
C LEU A 138 -3.66 0.57 12.37
N ALA A 139 -3.64 1.65 11.60
CA ALA A 139 -4.41 1.77 10.35
C ALA A 139 -4.04 0.64 9.35
N ARG A 140 -2.75 0.31 9.24
CA ARG A 140 -2.26 -0.78 8.40
C ARG A 140 -2.72 -2.16 8.91
N PHE A 141 -2.70 -2.40 10.20
CA PHE A 141 -3.24 -3.64 10.77
C PHE A 141 -4.76 -3.74 10.56
N THR A 142 -5.48 -2.62 10.62
CA THR A 142 -6.90 -2.58 10.24
C THR A 142 -7.07 -3.01 8.78
N ALA A 143 -6.30 -2.46 7.85
CA ALA A 143 -6.33 -2.87 6.44
C ALA A 143 -5.99 -4.35 6.23
N ARG A 144 -5.05 -4.88 7.01
CA ARG A 144 -4.66 -6.28 6.93
C ARG A 144 -5.74 -7.23 7.43
N PHE A 145 -6.50 -6.84 8.46
CA PHE A 145 -7.40 -7.73 9.20
C PHE A 145 -8.89 -7.37 9.08
N ALA A 146 -9.25 -6.31 8.37
CA ALA A 146 -10.66 -5.91 8.20
C ALA A 146 -11.52 -7.04 7.62
N HIS A 147 -11.00 -7.78 6.63
CA HIS A 147 -11.70 -8.92 6.03
C HIS A 147 -11.93 -10.09 7.01
N LEU A 148 -11.22 -10.13 8.13
CA LEU A 148 -11.40 -11.08 9.23
C LEU A 148 -12.36 -10.55 10.32
N GLY A 149 -12.93 -9.36 10.14
CA GLY A 149 -13.87 -8.76 11.08
C GLY A 149 -13.23 -8.03 12.25
N PHE A 150 -11.95 -7.66 12.18
CA PHE A 150 -11.29 -6.87 13.22
C PHE A 150 -11.77 -5.43 13.25
N SER A 151 -11.92 -4.89 14.45
CA SER A 151 -12.24 -3.49 14.73
C SER A 151 -11.28 -2.91 15.77
N ILE A 152 -11.16 -1.58 15.78
CA ILE A 152 -10.30 -0.87 16.74
C ILE A 152 -11.08 -0.73 18.06
N ALA A 153 -10.40 -0.98 19.19
CA ALA A 153 -10.97 -0.75 20.51
C ALA A 153 -11.30 0.74 20.71
N PRO A 154 -12.44 1.08 21.35
CA PRO A 154 -12.85 2.48 21.54
C PRO A 154 -11.79 3.36 22.22
N GLU A 155 -11.11 2.84 23.24
CA GLU A 155 -10.05 3.56 23.94
C GLU A 155 -8.79 3.77 23.06
N THR A 156 -8.52 2.87 22.15
CA THR A 156 -7.43 3.00 21.18
C THR A 156 -7.78 4.02 20.09
N GLN A 157 -9.03 4.01 19.63
CA GLN A 157 -9.55 5.04 18.72
C GLN A 157 -9.45 6.45 19.34
N ALA A 158 -9.84 6.60 20.60
CA ALA A 158 -9.72 7.87 21.33
C ALA A 158 -8.25 8.32 21.44
N LEU A 159 -7.34 7.40 21.75
CA LEU A 159 -5.91 7.69 21.87
C LEU A 159 -5.31 8.19 20.56
N ILE A 160 -5.60 7.55 19.42
CA ILE A 160 -5.05 8.00 18.13
C ILE A 160 -5.63 9.35 17.70
N ILE A 161 -6.90 9.64 18.00
CA ILE A 161 -7.50 10.97 17.76
C ILE A 161 -6.75 12.04 18.57
N GLU A 162 -6.47 11.77 19.85
CA GLU A 162 -5.70 12.68 20.71
C GLU A 162 -4.27 12.91 20.18
N MET A 163 -3.56 11.84 19.78
CA MET A 163 -2.21 11.95 19.21
C MET A 163 -2.19 12.82 17.96
N VAL A 164 -3.18 12.67 17.07
CA VAL A 164 -3.30 13.49 15.87
C VAL A 164 -3.60 14.95 16.22
N ALA A 165 -4.55 15.20 17.14
CA ALA A 165 -4.92 16.54 17.58
C ALA A 165 -3.75 17.29 18.24
N ASN A 166 -2.86 16.56 18.92
CA ASN A 166 -1.63 17.12 19.52
C ASN A 166 -0.53 17.43 18.48
N GLY A 167 -0.75 17.16 17.19
CA GLY A 167 0.20 17.47 16.12
C GLY A 167 1.40 16.53 16.04
N GLU A 168 1.33 15.35 16.65
CA GLU A 168 2.48 14.43 16.75
C GLU A 168 2.90 13.86 15.39
N LEU A 169 1.98 13.77 14.43
CA LEU A 169 2.26 13.23 13.08
C LEU A 169 3.21 14.11 12.26
N SER A 170 3.37 15.38 12.61
CA SER A 170 4.29 16.30 11.93
C SER A 170 5.77 15.89 12.01
N SER A 171 6.11 15.05 12.98
CA SER A 171 7.47 14.52 13.17
C SER A 171 7.80 13.31 12.26
N LEU A 172 6.81 12.76 11.54
CA LEU A 172 7.02 11.61 10.69
C LEU A 172 7.74 11.99 9.39
N THR A 173 8.77 11.23 9.06
CA THR A 173 9.45 11.39 7.77
C THR A 173 8.61 10.81 6.62
N PRO A 174 8.69 11.40 5.41
CA PRO A 174 7.97 10.90 4.25
C PRO A 174 8.18 9.41 3.98
N GLU A 175 9.40 8.92 4.15
CA GLU A 175 9.76 7.52 3.92
C GLU A 175 9.07 6.57 4.90
N ARG A 176 8.92 6.98 6.17
CA ARG A 176 8.20 6.18 7.17
C ARG A 176 6.70 6.14 6.84
N VAL A 177 6.12 7.28 6.43
CA VAL A 177 4.72 7.36 6.01
C VAL A 177 4.49 6.46 4.80
N TRP A 178 5.33 6.58 3.75
CA TRP A 178 5.18 5.77 2.55
C TRP A 178 5.32 4.27 2.83
N ARG A 179 6.30 3.87 3.65
CA ARG A 179 6.51 2.45 3.99
C ARG A 179 5.28 1.79 4.61
N GLU A 180 4.59 2.47 5.54
CA GLU A 180 3.34 1.95 6.13
C GLU A 180 2.18 1.98 5.10
N THR A 181 2.10 3.01 4.28
CA THR A 181 1.12 3.14 3.20
C THR A 181 1.29 2.03 2.15
N GLU A 182 2.51 1.78 1.70
CA GLU A 182 2.83 0.72 0.74
C GLU A 182 2.43 -0.67 1.27
N LYS A 183 2.74 -0.96 2.53
CA LYS A 183 2.31 -2.19 3.19
C LYS A 183 0.78 -2.29 3.32
N ALA A 184 0.11 -1.17 3.57
CA ALA A 184 -1.35 -1.12 3.61
C ALA A 184 -1.94 -1.37 2.22
N LEU A 185 -1.39 -0.74 1.17
CA LEU A 185 -1.79 -0.96 -0.22
C LEU A 185 -1.63 -2.42 -0.66
N SER A 186 -0.64 -3.14 -0.12
CA SER A 186 -0.45 -4.57 -0.41
C SER A 186 -1.44 -5.49 0.30
N SER A 187 -2.21 -4.99 1.26
CA SER A 187 -3.17 -5.76 2.03
C SER A 187 -4.44 -6.11 1.25
N GLN A 188 -5.31 -6.90 1.86
CA GLN A 188 -6.58 -7.31 1.25
C GLN A 188 -7.66 -6.22 1.31
N SER A 189 -7.60 -5.33 2.29
CA SER A 189 -8.57 -4.25 2.49
C SER A 189 -7.89 -2.88 2.64
N PRO A 190 -7.12 -2.42 1.63
CA PRO A 190 -6.30 -1.21 1.75
C PRO A 190 -7.13 0.07 1.99
N GLN A 191 -8.39 0.12 1.56
CA GLN A 191 -9.29 1.24 1.81
C GLN A 191 -9.51 1.48 3.31
N ALA A 192 -9.45 0.43 4.13
CA ALA A 192 -9.62 0.54 5.58
C ALA A 192 -8.47 1.35 6.23
N TYR A 193 -7.28 1.33 5.66
CA TYR A 193 -6.17 2.18 6.10
C TYR A 193 -6.52 3.66 6.01
N PHE A 194 -6.98 4.10 4.85
CA PHE A 194 -7.35 5.50 4.61
C PHE A 194 -8.59 5.90 5.39
N GLN A 195 -9.54 4.98 5.58
CA GLN A 195 -10.71 5.23 6.43
C GLN A 195 -10.31 5.48 7.89
N VAL A 196 -9.42 4.67 8.47
CA VAL A 196 -8.91 4.89 9.84
C VAL A 196 -8.18 6.22 9.93
N LEU A 197 -7.33 6.55 8.96
CA LEU A 197 -6.63 7.85 8.95
C LEU A 197 -7.61 9.02 8.87
N ARG A 198 -8.69 8.87 8.12
CA ARG A 198 -9.76 9.88 8.05
C ARG A 198 -10.49 10.01 9.38
N ASP A 199 -10.92 8.91 9.97
CA ASP A 199 -11.70 8.88 11.20
C ASP A 199 -10.95 9.48 12.40
N CYS A 200 -9.61 9.40 12.41
CA CYS A 200 -8.80 10.00 13.46
C CYS A 200 -8.22 11.39 13.11
N GLY A 201 -8.53 11.92 11.91
CA GLY A 201 -8.01 13.22 11.44
C GLY A 201 -6.60 13.17 10.83
N ALA A 202 -5.96 12.00 10.78
CA ALA A 202 -4.61 11.85 10.23
C ALA A 202 -4.59 12.05 8.70
N LEU A 203 -5.69 11.77 8.01
CA LEU A 203 -5.76 11.92 6.55
C LEU A 203 -5.56 13.37 6.14
N THR A 204 -6.18 14.32 6.84
CA THR A 204 -6.01 15.77 6.60
C THR A 204 -4.55 16.21 6.74
N VAL A 205 -3.82 15.60 7.68
CA VAL A 205 -2.41 15.95 7.97
C VAL A 205 -1.46 15.35 6.93
N LEU A 206 -1.65 14.07 6.57
CA LEU A 206 -0.72 13.30 5.76
C LEU A 206 -1.05 13.32 4.26
N PHE A 207 -2.34 13.30 3.92
CA PHE A 207 -2.87 13.21 2.56
C PHE A 207 -4.01 14.22 2.35
N PRO A 208 -3.78 15.53 2.56
CA PRO A 208 -4.83 16.54 2.41
C PRO A 208 -5.44 16.53 1.01
N GLU A 209 -4.67 16.16 -0.01
CA GLU A 209 -5.12 16.08 -1.40
C GLU A 209 -6.19 14.99 -1.57
N LEU A 210 -6.10 13.91 -0.83
CA LEU A 210 -7.09 12.83 -0.81
C LEU A 210 -8.28 13.21 0.09
N ASP A 211 -8.01 13.80 1.26
CA ASP A 211 -9.05 14.22 2.20
C ASP A 211 -9.98 15.26 1.59
N ASN A 212 -9.47 16.16 0.77
CA ASN A 212 -10.23 17.18 0.05
C ASN A 212 -11.21 16.63 -1.00
N LEU A 213 -11.12 15.35 -1.37
CA LEU A 213 -12.10 14.71 -2.26
C LEU A 213 -13.43 14.40 -1.57
N PHE A 214 -13.43 14.26 -0.24
CA PHE A 214 -14.65 13.96 0.50
C PHE A 214 -15.57 15.18 0.54
N GLY A 215 -16.85 14.95 0.31
CA GLY A 215 -17.84 16.01 0.15
C GLY A 215 -17.91 16.61 -1.26
N ILE A 216 -17.05 16.21 -2.19
CA ILE A 216 -17.10 16.65 -3.58
C ILE A 216 -18.05 15.74 -4.38
N PRO A 217 -19.12 16.28 -5.00
CA PRO A 217 -20.01 15.49 -5.83
C PRO A 217 -19.34 14.96 -7.10
N LEU A 218 -19.46 13.65 -7.34
CA LEU A 218 -18.97 12.98 -8.54
C LEU A 218 -20.02 12.00 -9.06
N LEU A 219 -20.68 12.29 -10.18
CA LEU A 219 -21.68 11.41 -10.82
C LEU A 219 -22.77 10.91 -9.84
N GLY A 220 -23.20 11.76 -8.90
CA GLY A 220 -24.17 11.41 -7.87
C GLY A 220 -23.60 10.74 -6.61
N HIS A 221 -22.29 10.58 -6.53
CA HIS A 221 -21.55 10.01 -5.40
C HIS A 221 -20.58 11.02 -4.79
N ASP A 222 -19.96 10.65 -3.67
CA ASP A 222 -18.85 11.38 -3.05
C ASP A 222 -17.52 10.94 -3.69
N ALA A 223 -16.72 11.89 -4.16
CA ALA A 223 -15.46 11.58 -4.87
C ALA A 223 -14.43 10.86 -3.97
N GLY A 224 -14.38 11.21 -2.68
CA GLY A 224 -13.49 10.55 -1.73
C GLY A 224 -13.92 9.10 -1.47
N LEU A 225 -15.20 8.85 -1.25
CA LEU A 225 -15.74 7.50 -1.14
C LEU A 225 -15.53 6.70 -2.43
N HIS A 226 -15.74 7.31 -3.58
CA HIS A 226 -15.50 6.67 -4.86
C HIS A 226 -14.03 6.24 -5.01
N SER A 227 -13.08 7.10 -4.62
CA SER A 227 -11.64 6.78 -4.62
C SER A 227 -11.30 5.58 -3.71
N LEU A 228 -11.88 5.50 -2.52
CA LEU A 228 -11.69 4.36 -1.62
C LEU A 228 -12.27 3.06 -2.19
N HIS A 229 -13.43 3.13 -2.85
CA HIS A 229 -14.02 1.95 -3.50
C HIS A 229 -13.27 1.53 -4.75
N ALA A 230 -12.77 2.46 -5.56
CA ALA A 230 -11.89 2.15 -6.68
C ALA A 230 -10.62 1.43 -6.20
N LEU A 231 -10.02 1.89 -5.09
CA LEU A 231 -8.93 1.19 -4.44
C LEU A 231 -9.32 -0.25 -4.02
N GLN A 232 -10.48 -0.43 -3.40
CA GLN A 232 -10.95 -1.75 -2.98
C GLN A 232 -11.15 -2.68 -4.18
N ILE A 233 -11.82 -2.20 -5.24
CA ILE A 233 -12.04 -2.99 -6.47
C ILE A 233 -10.71 -3.34 -7.13
N SER A 234 -9.75 -2.42 -7.17
CA SER A 234 -8.44 -2.67 -7.75
C SER A 234 -7.71 -3.86 -7.13
N THR A 235 -7.99 -4.22 -5.86
CA THR A 235 -7.40 -5.39 -5.20
C THR A 235 -7.86 -6.72 -5.79
N GLN A 236 -9.05 -6.74 -6.39
CA GLN A 236 -9.60 -7.91 -7.10
C GLN A 236 -9.01 -8.06 -8.50
N LEU A 237 -8.59 -6.94 -9.10
CA LEU A 237 -8.09 -6.88 -10.46
C LEU A 237 -6.57 -7.04 -10.55
N SER A 238 -5.82 -6.57 -9.53
CA SER A 238 -4.35 -6.60 -9.54
C SER A 238 -3.74 -6.67 -8.15
N LYS A 239 -2.54 -7.28 -8.07
CA LYS A 239 -1.68 -7.27 -6.88
C LYS A 239 -0.64 -6.13 -6.93
N GLU A 240 -0.52 -5.42 -8.04
CA GLU A 240 0.45 -4.35 -8.22
C GLU A 240 0.10 -3.13 -7.37
N ILE A 241 1.04 -2.71 -6.52
CA ILE A 241 0.86 -1.56 -5.62
C ILE A 241 0.67 -0.27 -6.42
N ASP A 242 1.38 -0.12 -7.54
CA ASP A 242 1.27 1.05 -8.41
C ASP A 242 -0.15 1.21 -8.98
N ILE A 243 -0.81 0.11 -9.37
CA ILE A 243 -2.21 0.10 -9.83
C ILE A 243 -3.15 0.51 -8.69
N ARG A 244 -2.96 -0.04 -7.49
CA ARG A 244 -3.78 0.27 -6.33
C ARG A 244 -3.65 1.74 -5.93
N PHE A 245 -2.42 2.26 -5.89
CA PHE A 245 -2.16 3.67 -5.62
C PHE A 245 -2.77 4.58 -6.69
N ALA A 246 -2.58 4.27 -7.97
CA ALA A 246 -3.15 5.04 -9.07
C ALA A 246 -4.68 5.03 -9.08
N SER A 247 -5.32 3.90 -8.75
CA SER A 247 -6.78 3.80 -8.62
C SER A 247 -7.32 4.67 -7.49
N LEU A 248 -6.61 4.73 -6.36
CA LEU A 248 -6.94 5.63 -5.24
C LEU A 248 -6.87 7.10 -5.65
N CYS A 249 -5.90 7.46 -6.49
CA CYS A 249 -5.60 8.84 -6.84
C CYS A 249 -6.37 9.38 -8.06
N CYS A 250 -7.20 8.56 -8.72
CA CYS A 250 -7.76 8.86 -10.04
C CYS A 250 -8.59 10.17 -10.12
N HIS A 251 -9.11 10.65 -8.98
CA HIS A 251 -9.90 11.90 -8.90
C HIS A 251 -9.14 13.08 -8.29
N ILE A 252 -7.88 12.89 -7.90
CA ILE A 252 -7.04 14.00 -7.45
C ILE A 252 -6.61 14.79 -8.68
N GLU A 253 -6.73 16.12 -8.64
CA GLU A 253 -6.25 16.96 -9.73
C GLU A 253 -4.73 16.85 -9.92
N MET A 254 -4.26 17.10 -11.15
CA MET A 254 -2.88 16.86 -11.55
C MET A 254 -1.84 17.61 -10.69
N THR A 255 -2.10 18.89 -10.37
CA THR A 255 -1.14 19.68 -9.59
C THR A 255 -1.06 19.22 -8.13
N PRO A 256 -2.18 19.05 -7.39
CA PRO A 256 -2.15 18.44 -6.06
C PRO A 256 -1.52 17.04 -6.05
N LEU A 257 -1.82 16.18 -7.04
CA LEU A 257 -1.23 14.85 -7.12
C LEU A 257 0.30 14.90 -7.20
N LYS A 258 0.85 15.76 -8.05
CA LYS A 258 2.31 15.92 -8.17
C LYS A 258 2.93 16.41 -6.86
N GLN A 259 2.30 17.40 -6.21
CA GLN A 259 2.75 17.93 -4.92
C GLN A 259 2.73 16.86 -3.82
N MET A 260 1.67 16.04 -3.75
CA MET A 260 1.59 14.92 -2.81
C MET A 260 2.70 13.90 -3.05
N CYS A 261 2.91 13.50 -4.31
CA CYS A 261 3.93 12.53 -4.66
C CYS A 261 5.34 13.00 -4.33
N GLU A 262 5.63 14.28 -4.55
CA GLU A 262 6.92 14.89 -4.23
C GLU A 262 7.11 14.99 -2.71
N ARG A 263 6.14 15.50 -1.99
CA ARG A 263 6.16 15.68 -0.53
C ARG A 263 6.33 14.36 0.21
N LEU A 264 5.64 13.30 -0.22
CA LEU A 264 5.68 11.96 0.40
C LEU A 264 6.76 11.06 -0.21
N ARG A 265 7.56 11.56 -1.15
CA ARG A 265 8.60 10.80 -1.84
C ARG A 265 8.10 9.48 -2.42
N ILE A 266 6.92 9.53 -3.05
CA ILE A 266 6.32 8.37 -3.70
C ILE A 266 7.26 7.86 -4.80
N PRO A 267 7.49 6.53 -4.92
CA PRO A 267 8.31 5.95 -5.97
C PRO A 267 7.87 6.38 -7.37
N ASN A 268 8.85 6.56 -8.26
CA ASN A 268 8.59 7.04 -9.61
C ASN A 268 7.57 6.18 -10.38
N SER A 269 7.60 4.86 -10.21
CA SER A 269 6.66 3.95 -10.87
C SER A 269 5.20 4.23 -10.48
N ALA A 270 4.93 4.36 -9.19
CA ALA A 270 3.60 4.67 -8.67
C ALA A 270 3.15 6.08 -9.06
N ARG A 271 4.05 7.08 -8.93
CA ARG A 271 3.78 8.47 -9.34
C ARG A 271 3.45 8.58 -10.83
N ASP A 272 4.26 7.96 -11.68
CA ASP A 272 4.09 8.06 -13.13
C ASP A 272 2.78 7.40 -13.57
N LEU A 273 2.44 6.23 -13.00
CA LEU A 273 1.15 5.59 -13.29
C LEU A 273 -0.03 6.41 -12.78
N ALA A 274 0.04 6.93 -11.55
CA ALA A 274 -1.03 7.78 -11.00
C ALA A 274 -1.25 9.04 -11.87
N THR A 275 -0.16 9.66 -12.36
CA THR A 275 -0.23 10.80 -13.29
C THR A 275 -0.94 10.42 -14.60
N ILE A 276 -0.60 9.27 -15.18
CA ILE A 276 -1.25 8.76 -16.40
C ILE A 276 -2.74 8.49 -16.15
N VAL A 277 -3.08 7.82 -15.05
CA VAL A 277 -4.47 7.47 -14.73
C VAL A 277 -5.31 8.72 -14.49
N THR A 278 -4.83 9.67 -13.69
CA THR A 278 -5.51 10.94 -13.44
C THR A 278 -5.81 11.69 -14.74
N GLN A 279 -4.90 11.66 -15.71
CA GLN A 279 -5.07 12.36 -16.97
C GLN A 279 -5.96 11.63 -17.98
N TYR A 280 -5.90 10.28 -18.02
CA TYR A 280 -6.42 9.53 -19.15
C TYR A 280 -7.47 8.47 -18.80
N HIS A 281 -7.80 8.18 -17.52
CA HIS A 281 -8.81 7.17 -17.20
C HIS A 281 -10.16 7.47 -17.85
N HIS A 282 -10.55 8.75 -17.95
CA HIS A 282 -11.77 9.16 -18.62
C HIS A 282 -11.75 8.80 -20.12
N TRP A 283 -10.59 8.92 -20.79
CA TRP A 283 -10.46 8.57 -22.21
C TRP A 283 -10.68 7.06 -22.42
N VAL A 284 -10.29 6.23 -21.46
CA VAL A 284 -10.55 4.79 -21.53
C VAL A 284 -12.05 4.51 -21.50
N HIS A 285 -12.81 5.22 -20.66
CA HIS A 285 -14.27 5.06 -20.58
C HIS A 285 -14.98 5.36 -21.89
N ILE A 286 -14.49 6.35 -22.64
CA ILE A 286 -15.04 6.75 -23.94
C ILE A 286 -14.22 6.22 -25.14
N ALA A 287 -13.34 5.25 -24.94
CA ALA A 287 -12.40 4.81 -25.98
C ALA A 287 -13.05 4.46 -27.33
N LYS A 288 -14.24 3.87 -27.32
CA LYS A 288 -14.99 3.53 -28.56
C LYS A 288 -15.39 4.78 -29.36
N GLN A 289 -15.55 5.91 -28.72
CA GLN A 289 -15.96 7.20 -29.32
C GLN A 289 -14.75 8.03 -29.76
N LEU A 290 -13.54 7.70 -29.29
CA LEU A 290 -12.33 8.44 -29.64
C LEU A 290 -11.96 8.23 -31.12
N PRO A 291 -11.57 9.29 -31.84
CA PRO A 291 -11.02 9.16 -33.18
C PRO A 291 -9.62 8.52 -33.14
N PRO A 292 -9.10 8.00 -34.27
CA PRO A 292 -7.78 7.35 -34.33
C PRO A 292 -6.65 8.20 -33.79
N GLU A 293 -6.66 9.52 -34.03
CA GLU A 293 -5.66 10.48 -33.56
C GLU A 293 -5.61 10.53 -32.03
N ALA A 294 -6.78 10.52 -31.39
CA ALA A 294 -6.87 10.57 -29.94
C ALA A 294 -6.38 9.25 -29.31
N LEU A 295 -6.69 8.11 -29.91
CA LEU A 295 -6.17 6.81 -29.47
C LEU A 295 -4.65 6.75 -29.59
N LEU A 296 -4.06 7.26 -30.68
CA LEU A 296 -2.60 7.35 -30.81
C LEU A 296 -2.00 8.30 -29.80
N THR A 297 -2.64 9.43 -29.54
CA THR A 297 -2.21 10.36 -28.49
C THR A 297 -2.17 9.69 -27.13
N LEU A 298 -3.20 8.89 -26.80
CA LEU A 298 -3.24 8.09 -25.57
C LEU A 298 -2.06 7.11 -25.51
N PHE A 299 -1.82 6.33 -26.56
CA PHE A 299 -0.73 5.34 -26.60
C PHE A 299 0.65 5.99 -26.50
N ASN A 300 0.85 7.15 -27.14
CA ASN A 300 2.08 7.90 -27.03
C ASN A 300 2.28 8.47 -25.61
N ALA A 301 1.22 9.03 -25.02
CA ALA A 301 1.28 9.62 -23.67
C ALA A 301 1.63 8.62 -22.58
N VAL A 302 1.14 7.37 -22.69
CA VAL A 302 1.47 6.31 -21.74
C VAL A 302 2.77 5.57 -22.08
N ASP A 303 3.47 5.97 -23.14
CA ASP A 303 4.70 5.31 -23.62
C ASP A 303 4.49 3.82 -23.97
N ALA A 304 3.32 3.52 -24.57
CA ALA A 304 2.86 2.15 -24.80
C ALA A 304 3.80 1.33 -25.71
N TRP A 305 4.50 2.00 -26.64
CA TRP A 305 5.37 1.34 -27.59
C TRP A 305 6.64 0.75 -26.96
N ARG A 306 7.14 1.37 -25.89
CA ARG A 306 8.29 0.89 -25.12
C ARG A 306 7.87 0.09 -23.89
N LYS A 307 6.73 0.40 -23.33
CA LYS A 307 6.19 -0.17 -22.08
C LYS A 307 4.75 -0.58 -22.27
N PRO A 308 4.48 -1.65 -23.06
CA PRO A 308 3.11 -2.07 -23.41
C PRO A 308 2.26 -2.42 -22.19
N GLN A 309 2.87 -2.86 -21.09
CA GLN A 309 2.18 -3.13 -19.83
C GLN A 309 1.46 -1.90 -19.26
N ARG A 310 1.86 -0.68 -19.61
CA ARG A 310 1.20 0.56 -19.13
C ARG A 310 -0.23 0.71 -19.66
N ILE A 311 -0.53 0.15 -20.82
CA ILE A 311 -1.91 0.08 -21.33
C ILE A 311 -2.76 -0.79 -20.40
N GLU A 312 -2.28 -1.97 -20.02
CA GLU A 312 -3.01 -2.85 -19.11
C GLU A 312 -3.18 -2.22 -17.73
N GLN A 313 -2.16 -1.54 -17.22
CA GLN A 313 -2.24 -0.84 -15.94
C GLN A 313 -3.29 0.30 -15.99
N LEU A 314 -3.30 1.11 -17.05
CA LEU A 314 -4.28 2.17 -17.24
C LEU A 314 -5.71 1.59 -17.38
N ILE A 315 -5.89 0.53 -18.17
CA ILE A 315 -7.17 -0.18 -18.31
C ILE A 315 -7.65 -0.67 -16.96
N THR A 316 -6.79 -1.34 -16.19
CA THR A 316 -7.15 -1.91 -14.89
C THR A 316 -7.60 -0.83 -13.89
N CYS A 317 -6.88 0.30 -13.82
CA CYS A 317 -7.28 1.42 -12.97
C CYS A 317 -8.61 2.05 -13.42
N SER A 318 -8.81 2.20 -14.73
CA SER A 318 -10.04 2.75 -15.29
C SER A 318 -11.23 1.82 -15.05
N GLU A 319 -11.03 0.52 -15.18
CA GLU A 319 -12.04 -0.50 -14.87
C GLU A 319 -12.42 -0.48 -13.40
N ALA A 320 -11.44 -0.35 -12.48
CA ALA A 320 -11.70 -0.24 -11.06
C ALA A 320 -12.58 0.98 -10.73
N ALA A 321 -12.29 2.14 -11.32
CA ALA A 321 -13.10 3.35 -11.16
C ALA A 321 -14.50 3.21 -11.78
N TYR A 322 -14.60 2.56 -12.95
CA TYR A 322 -15.89 2.35 -13.63
C TYR A 322 -16.83 1.46 -12.83
N ARG A 323 -16.32 0.34 -12.29
CA ARG A 323 -17.14 -0.62 -11.52
C ARG A 323 -17.74 -0.04 -10.26
N VAL A 324 -17.15 1.03 -9.68
CA VAL A 324 -17.76 1.76 -8.57
C VAL A 324 -19.05 2.46 -9.00
N ALA A 325 -19.04 3.10 -10.18
CA ALA A 325 -20.17 3.88 -10.66
C ALA A 325 -21.40 3.02 -11.06
N ASP A 326 -21.14 1.79 -11.50
CA ASP A 326 -22.19 0.87 -12.00
C ASP A 326 -22.97 0.18 -10.87
N ASN A 327 -22.41 0.16 -9.67
CA ASN A 327 -23.02 -0.49 -8.49
C ASN A 327 -23.75 0.54 -7.62
N ASN A 328 -25.05 0.70 -7.83
CA ASN A 328 -25.97 1.52 -7.03
C ASN A 328 -26.09 1.10 -5.55
N GLY A 329 -25.09 0.45 -5.00
CA GLY A 329 -24.99 0.00 -3.60
C GLY A 329 -24.02 -1.15 -3.50
N TYR A 330 -22.84 -0.91 -3.13
CA TYR A 330 -21.77 -1.68 -2.47
C TYR A 330 -21.94 -3.20 -2.27
N THR A 331 -22.70 -3.88 -3.09
CA THR A 331 -22.82 -5.34 -3.10
C THR A 331 -21.95 -5.89 -4.21
N GLU A 332 -21.08 -6.84 -3.85
CA GLU A 332 -20.20 -7.69 -4.64
C GLU A 332 -20.27 -7.43 -6.15
N ALA A 333 -19.26 -6.72 -6.67
CA ALA A 333 -19.10 -6.42 -8.10
C ALA A 333 -18.78 -7.70 -8.88
N GLU A 334 -19.67 -8.71 -8.79
CA GLU A 334 -19.67 -9.84 -9.69
C GLU A 334 -20.24 -9.38 -11.03
N THR A 335 -19.35 -9.26 -12.03
CA THR A 335 -19.67 -9.33 -13.45
C THR A 335 -20.21 -8.09 -14.18
N SER A 336 -19.90 -6.85 -13.80
CA SER A 336 -20.10 -5.81 -14.80
C SER A 336 -19.01 -5.90 -15.88
N SER A 337 -19.45 -6.22 -17.11
CA SER A 337 -18.55 -6.22 -18.29
C SER A 337 -18.01 -4.80 -18.49
N TYR A 338 -16.69 -4.68 -18.68
CA TYR A 338 -16.04 -3.42 -19.06
C TYR A 338 -15.54 -3.55 -20.51
N PRO A 339 -16.42 -3.40 -21.51
CA PRO A 339 -16.11 -3.69 -22.92
C PRO A 339 -15.10 -2.70 -23.52
N GLN A 340 -14.83 -1.59 -22.87
CA GLN A 340 -13.80 -0.63 -23.25
C GLN A 340 -12.39 -1.23 -23.10
N SER A 341 -12.20 -2.15 -22.17
CA SER A 341 -10.93 -2.82 -21.96
C SER A 341 -10.54 -3.66 -23.18
N ASP A 342 -11.44 -4.50 -23.65
CA ASP A 342 -11.19 -5.37 -24.80
C ASP A 342 -11.03 -4.56 -26.09
N TYR A 343 -11.86 -3.53 -26.25
CA TYR A 343 -11.74 -2.60 -27.37
C TYR A 343 -10.35 -1.93 -27.40
N LEU A 344 -9.87 -1.40 -26.27
CA LEU A 344 -8.59 -0.71 -26.22
C LEU A 344 -7.40 -1.65 -26.43
N ARG A 345 -7.46 -2.89 -25.91
CA ARG A 345 -6.45 -3.93 -26.15
C ARG A 345 -6.37 -4.27 -27.64
N GLU A 346 -7.52 -4.42 -28.29
CA GLU A 346 -7.60 -4.75 -29.71
C GLU A 346 -7.04 -3.63 -30.57
N VAL A 347 -7.45 -2.38 -30.33
CA VAL A 347 -6.89 -1.20 -31.01
C VAL A 347 -5.38 -1.11 -30.86
N PHE A 348 -4.88 -1.31 -29.63
CA PHE A 348 -3.44 -1.28 -29.38
C PHE A 348 -2.71 -2.40 -30.13
N THR A 349 -3.29 -3.60 -30.15
CA THR A 349 -2.73 -4.75 -30.90
C THR A 349 -2.62 -4.43 -32.37
N ILE A 350 -3.67 -3.88 -32.98
CA ILE A 350 -3.68 -3.47 -34.40
C ILE A 350 -2.60 -2.41 -34.68
N ALA A 351 -2.53 -1.38 -33.85
CA ALA A 351 -1.53 -0.32 -34.03
C ALA A 351 -0.08 -0.84 -33.83
N ASN A 352 0.11 -1.79 -32.94
CA ASN A 352 1.44 -2.36 -32.64
C ASN A 352 1.92 -3.38 -33.68
N GLN A 353 1.04 -3.86 -34.58
CA GLN A 353 1.41 -4.71 -35.70
C GLN A 353 2.18 -3.96 -36.80
N VAL A 354 2.14 -2.61 -36.80
CA VAL A 354 2.92 -1.80 -37.74
C VAL A 354 4.42 -2.03 -37.51
N ASN A 355 5.07 -2.59 -38.52
CA ASN A 355 6.47 -3.06 -38.40
C ASN A 355 7.47 -1.92 -38.62
N VAL A 356 8.25 -1.62 -37.59
CA VAL A 356 9.30 -0.59 -37.63
C VAL A 356 10.37 -0.92 -38.70
N GLN A 357 10.72 -2.20 -38.85
CA GLN A 357 11.76 -2.63 -39.81
C GLN A 357 11.33 -2.41 -41.26
N GLU A 358 10.05 -2.56 -41.55
CA GLU A 358 9.53 -2.27 -42.89
C GLU A 358 9.60 -0.77 -43.21
N VAL A 359 9.35 0.10 -42.23
CA VAL A 359 9.50 1.55 -42.40
C VAL A 359 10.96 1.90 -42.68
N ILE A 360 11.89 1.32 -41.94
CA ILE A 360 13.34 1.53 -42.15
C ILE A 360 13.75 1.01 -43.54
N ALA A 361 13.26 -0.17 -43.95
CA ALA A 361 13.59 -0.76 -45.25
C ALA A 361 13.10 0.07 -46.45
N ARG A 362 12.07 0.92 -46.24
CA ARG A 362 11.59 1.88 -47.24
C ARG A 362 12.45 3.14 -47.38
N GLY A 363 13.52 3.26 -46.57
CA GLY A 363 14.50 4.35 -46.65
C GLY A 363 14.23 5.52 -45.71
N PHE A 364 13.24 5.47 -44.84
CA PHE A 364 13.02 6.51 -43.82
C PHE A 364 14.15 6.50 -42.77
N GLN A 365 14.55 7.70 -42.31
CA GLN A 365 15.67 7.87 -41.38
C GLN A 365 15.35 8.86 -40.26
N GLY A 366 15.94 8.65 -39.08
CA GLY A 366 15.84 9.58 -37.96
C GLY A 366 14.38 9.89 -37.56
N ALA A 367 14.02 11.15 -37.53
CA ALA A 367 12.69 11.61 -37.15
C ALA A 367 11.57 11.18 -38.13
N GLU A 368 11.93 10.94 -39.40
CA GLU A 368 10.96 10.51 -40.43
C GLU A 368 10.38 9.13 -40.11
N ILE A 369 11.15 8.24 -39.48
CA ILE A 369 10.69 6.92 -39.04
C ILE A 369 9.49 7.09 -38.09
N ARG A 370 9.60 7.99 -37.12
CA ARG A 370 8.54 8.23 -36.15
C ARG A 370 7.26 8.76 -36.82
N THR A 371 7.41 9.73 -37.70
CA THR A 371 6.29 10.34 -38.45
C THR A 371 5.57 9.29 -39.31
N GLU A 372 6.33 8.46 -40.01
CA GLU A 372 5.74 7.40 -40.87
C GLU A 372 5.09 6.30 -40.03
N LEU A 373 5.66 5.90 -38.90
CA LEU A 373 5.02 4.95 -37.98
C LEU A 373 3.70 5.51 -37.44
N GLU A 374 3.65 6.74 -37.02
CA GLU A 374 2.40 7.39 -36.56
C GLU A 374 1.35 7.41 -37.66
N ARG A 375 1.74 7.74 -38.90
CA ARG A 375 0.86 7.72 -40.06
C ARG A 375 0.30 6.32 -40.35
N GLN A 376 1.15 5.28 -40.34
CA GLN A 376 0.70 3.91 -40.62
C GLN A 376 -0.19 3.36 -39.48
N ARG A 377 0.15 3.64 -38.22
CA ARG A 377 -0.68 3.27 -37.07
C ARG A 377 -2.04 3.94 -37.12
N HIS A 378 -2.08 5.22 -37.51
CA HIS A 378 -3.34 5.94 -37.70
C HIS A 378 -4.23 5.26 -38.76
N ILE A 379 -3.67 4.92 -39.92
CA ILE A 379 -4.39 4.22 -40.98
C ILE A 379 -4.89 2.86 -40.49
N ALA A 380 -4.04 2.08 -39.84
CA ALA A 380 -4.42 0.76 -39.32
C ALA A 380 -5.60 0.85 -38.34
N ILE A 381 -5.59 1.83 -37.43
CA ILE A 381 -6.70 2.04 -36.50
C ILE A 381 -7.96 2.51 -37.24
N ALA A 382 -7.84 3.43 -38.21
CA ALA A 382 -8.97 3.94 -38.97
C ALA A 382 -9.67 2.84 -39.78
N ASP A 383 -8.89 2.02 -40.48
CA ASP A 383 -9.40 0.91 -41.30
C ASP A 383 -10.09 -0.14 -40.41
N TRP A 384 -9.48 -0.49 -39.27
CA TRP A 384 -10.09 -1.41 -38.30
C TRP A 384 -11.40 -0.85 -37.74
N LYS A 385 -11.47 0.44 -37.39
CA LYS A 385 -12.72 1.05 -36.90
C LYS A 385 -13.83 1.03 -37.96
N GLN A 386 -13.49 1.23 -39.23
CA GLN A 386 -14.47 1.16 -40.33
C GLN A 386 -15.04 -0.26 -40.46
N GLN A 387 -14.24 -1.31 -40.31
CA GLN A 387 -14.68 -2.70 -40.34
C GLN A 387 -15.64 -3.08 -39.20
N LEU A 388 -15.55 -2.37 -38.04
CA LEU A 388 -16.48 -2.61 -36.91
C LEU A 388 -17.88 -2.00 -37.14
N ILE A 389 -18.01 -1.03 -38.05
CA ILE A 389 -19.27 -0.31 -38.31
C ILE A 389 -20.04 -0.90 -39.49
N GLY A 390 -19.36 -1.64 -40.38
CA GLY A 390 -19.96 -2.31 -41.53
C GLY A 390 -20.43 -3.73 -41.19
#